data_16da8ba97772fb24b1be77932ce5c4d9
#
_entry.id   16da8ba97772fb24b1be77932ce5c4d9
#
_cell.length_a   1.000
_cell.length_b   1.000
_cell.length_c   1.000
_cell.angle_alpha   90.00
_cell.angle_beta   90.00
_cell.angle_gamma   90.00
#
_symmetry.space_group_name_H-M   'P 1'
#
loop_
_entity.id
_entity.type
_entity.pdbx_description
1 polymer ?
#
loop_
_entity_poly.entity_id
_entity_poly.type
_entity_poly.pdbx_seq_one_letter_code
_entity_poly.pdbx_strand_id
1 'polypeptide(L)'
;KVLSHGQRDRFEHAGAAGGFIDRNGYPFCRGHIFEITEKDHGQYNDELEVFWATGACLMIRAKAFHAAEGFDASLFAHMEEIDLCWRLRRQGWHIGYTAATTVYHVGGGALGYGSPRKTYLNFRNSLIVLTKNLHRGWLPMRILRRFFLDDCAALKFLVEGHASHAWEVGRAHRHFVGRLPGLLRERKRLRTLDHNT
;
A
#
# COMPACT_ATOMS: atom_id res chain seq x y z
N LYS A 1 -13.64 -10.62 -3.58
CA LYS A 1 -13.25 -9.57 -4.54
C LYS A 1 -13.94 -8.25 -4.24
N VAL A 2 -13.35 -7.13 -4.66
CA VAL A 2 -13.89 -5.79 -4.44
C VAL A 2 -14.25 -5.17 -5.79
N LEU A 3 -15.55 -4.87 -5.96
CA LEU A 3 -16.10 -4.24 -7.15
C LEU A 3 -16.54 -2.80 -6.82
N SER A 4 -16.62 -1.97 -7.83
CA SER A 4 -17.13 -0.60 -7.71
C SER A 4 -18.62 -0.60 -7.37
N HIS A 5 -19.02 0.19 -6.38
CA HIS A 5 -20.44 0.37 -6.05
C HIS A 5 -21.22 1.03 -7.20
N GLY A 6 -20.59 1.99 -7.88
CA GLY A 6 -21.21 2.71 -9.01
C GLY A 6 -21.21 1.95 -10.32
N GLN A 7 -20.29 1.01 -10.53
CA GLN A 7 -20.16 0.16 -11.72
C GLN A 7 -19.91 -1.27 -11.28
N ARG A 8 -20.97 -1.96 -10.90
CA ARG A 8 -20.92 -3.27 -10.24
C ARG A 8 -20.32 -4.42 -11.09
N ASP A 9 -20.08 -4.18 -12.36
CA ASP A 9 -19.42 -5.09 -13.30
C ASP A 9 -17.92 -4.80 -13.44
N ARG A 10 -17.35 -3.81 -12.66
CA ARG A 10 -15.95 -3.43 -12.71
C ARG A 10 -15.27 -3.57 -11.36
N PHE A 11 -13.99 -3.92 -11.41
CA PHE A 11 -13.15 -3.91 -10.22
C PHE A 11 -12.98 -2.49 -9.69
N GLU A 12 -12.79 -2.38 -8.39
CA GLU A 12 -12.53 -1.13 -7.70
C GLU A 12 -11.02 -0.96 -7.45
N HIS A 13 -10.55 0.29 -7.38
CA HIS A 13 -9.12 0.59 -7.17
C HIS A 13 -8.56 0.10 -5.82
N ALA A 14 -9.42 -0.06 -4.81
CA ALA A 14 -9.03 -0.45 -3.46
C ALA A 14 -8.79 -1.96 -3.33
N GLY A 15 -7.72 -2.47 -3.94
CA GLY A 15 -7.30 -3.88 -3.78
C GLY A 15 -8.02 -4.90 -4.65
N ALA A 16 -9.00 -4.48 -5.43
CA ALA A 16 -9.66 -5.24 -6.50
C ALA A 16 -9.73 -6.77 -6.32
N ALA A 17 -8.81 -7.51 -6.92
CA ALA A 17 -8.74 -8.99 -6.90
C ALA A 17 -7.43 -9.53 -6.29
N GLY A 18 -6.96 -8.91 -5.20
CA GLY A 18 -5.75 -9.28 -4.47
C GLY A 18 -4.53 -8.43 -4.78
N GLY A 19 -3.79 -8.09 -3.75
CA GLY A 19 -2.69 -7.15 -3.78
C GLY A 19 -1.30 -7.78 -3.74
N PHE A 20 -0.36 -7.15 -4.44
CA PHE A 20 1.04 -7.53 -4.53
C PHE A 20 1.93 -6.31 -4.33
N ILE A 21 3.23 -6.54 -4.20
CA ILE A 21 4.26 -5.49 -4.16
C ILE A 21 5.33 -5.80 -5.18
N ASP A 22 5.74 -4.80 -5.95
CA ASP A 22 6.86 -4.94 -6.87
C ASP A 22 8.21 -4.91 -6.13
N ARG A 23 9.28 -5.18 -6.85
CA ARG A 23 10.64 -5.15 -6.30
C ARG A 23 11.10 -3.78 -5.76
N ASN A 24 10.39 -2.69 -6.10
CA ASN A 24 10.68 -1.34 -5.63
C ASN A 24 9.79 -0.94 -4.45
N GLY A 25 8.85 -1.80 -4.04
CA GLY A 25 7.90 -1.55 -2.97
C GLY A 25 6.67 -0.74 -3.39
N TYR A 26 6.36 -0.69 -4.69
CA TYR A 26 5.08 -0.15 -5.15
C TYR A 26 4.01 -1.23 -5.06
N PRO A 27 2.89 -0.94 -4.40
CA PRO A 27 1.75 -1.85 -4.38
C PRO A 27 1.03 -1.83 -5.73
N PHE A 28 0.55 -2.99 -6.12
CA PHE A 28 -0.33 -3.17 -7.27
C PHE A 28 -1.33 -4.29 -6.97
N CYS A 29 -2.40 -4.38 -7.74
CA CYS A 29 -3.36 -5.46 -7.58
C CYS A 29 -3.90 -5.92 -8.95
N ARG A 30 -4.44 -7.13 -8.97
CA ARG A 30 -5.15 -7.64 -10.14
C ARG A 30 -6.45 -6.86 -10.31
N GLY A 31 -6.92 -6.70 -11.53
CA GLY A 31 -8.18 -6.04 -11.84
C GLY A 31 -8.08 -4.52 -12.10
N HIS A 32 -6.88 -3.90 -11.86
CA HIS A 32 -6.65 -2.54 -12.31
C HIS A 32 -5.16 -2.23 -12.57
N ILE A 33 -4.92 -1.30 -13.50
CA ILE A 33 -3.62 -0.70 -13.79
C ILE A 33 -3.80 0.81 -13.89
N PHE A 34 -3.13 1.57 -13.03
CA PHE A 34 -3.30 3.02 -12.89
C PHE A 34 -4.78 3.40 -12.74
N GLU A 35 -5.32 4.20 -13.66
CA GLU A 35 -6.72 4.65 -13.65
C GLU A 35 -7.67 3.69 -14.39
N ILE A 36 -7.14 2.62 -15.00
CA ILE A 36 -7.93 1.67 -15.77
C ILE A 36 -8.34 0.50 -14.89
N THR A 37 -9.64 0.29 -14.72
CA THR A 37 -10.21 -0.88 -14.06
C THR A 37 -10.76 -1.88 -15.06
N GLU A 38 -10.53 -3.16 -14.82
CA GLU A 38 -11.08 -4.25 -15.64
C GLU A 38 -12.56 -4.49 -15.32
N LYS A 39 -13.27 -5.03 -16.32
CA LYS A 39 -14.59 -5.65 -16.06
C LYS A 39 -14.39 -7.02 -15.42
N ASP A 40 -15.28 -7.37 -14.48
CA ASP A 40 -15.31 -8.69 -13.87
C ASP A 40 -16.07 -9.66 -14.77
N HIS A 41 -15.35 -10.58 -15.39
CA HIS A 41 -15.87 -11.70 -16.17
C HIS A 41 -15.62 -13.05 -15.46
N GLY A 42 -15.24 -13.01 -14.17
CA GLY A 42 -14.86 -14.21 -13.42
C GLY A 42 -13.38 -14.60 -13.59
N GLN A 43 -12.57 -13.79 -14.27
CA GLN A 43 -11.14 -14.06 -14.55
C GLN A 43 -10.28 -14.17 -13.28
N TYR A 44 -10.77 -13.66 -12.14
CA TYR A 44 -10.10 -13.74 -10.83
C TYR A 44 -10.99 -14.43 -9.78
N ASN A 45 -11.71 -15.48 -10.15
CA ASN A 45 -12.50 -16.29 -9.22
C ASN A 45 -11.70 -17.41 -8.54
N ASP A 46 -10.38 -17.36 -8.67
CA ASP A 46 -9.44 -18.26 -8.01
C ASP A 46 -9.25 -17.91 -6.51
N GLU A 47 -8.67 -18.86 -5.79
CA GLU A 47 -8.11 -18.63 -4.46
C GLU A 47 -6.61 -18.64 -4.57
N LEU A 48 -5.95 -17.63 -3.99
CA LEU A 48 -4.50 -17.58 -4.02
C LEU A 48 -3.93 -16.82 -2.83
N GLU A 49 -2.65 -17.07 -2.58
CA GLU A 49 -1.88 -16.27 -1.64
C GLU A 49 -1.51 -14.92 -2.29
N VAL A 50 -1.78 -13.84 -1.57
CA VAL A 50 -1.49 -12.47 -1.98
C VAL A 50 -0.50 -11.83 -1.03
N PHE A 51 0.09 -10.71 -1.41
CA PHE A 51 1.00 -10.01 -0.51
C PHE A 51 0.25 -9.17 0.52
N TRP A 52 -0.83 -8.50 0.11
CA TRP A 52 -1.66 -7.67 0.97
C TRP A 52 -3.14 -7.78 0.60
N ALA A 53 -3.98 -7.55 1.58
CA ALA A 53 -5.43 -7.45 1.42
C ALA A 53 -5.87 -6.02 1.73
N THR A 54 -6.89 -5.58 1.00
CA THR A 54 -7.40 -4.20 1.13
C THR A 54 -8.13 -3.98 2.46
N GLY A 55 -7.95 -2.80 3.06
CA GLY A 55 -8.72 -2.36 4.22
C GLY A 55 -10.24 -2.27 3.96
N ALA A 56 -10.67 -2.18 2.70
CA ALA A 56 -12.09 -2.18 2.35
C ALA A 56 -12.77 -3.55 2.60
N CYS A 57 -12.01 -4.65 2.61
CA CYS A 57 -12.51 -6.00 2.87
C CYS A 57 -11.40 -6.90 3.42
N LEU A 58 -11.02 -6.68 4.67
CA LEU A 58 -10.00 -7.45 5.38
C LEU A 58 -10.63 -8.21 6.54
N MET A 59 -10.46 -9.54 6.55
CA MET A 59 -10.73 -10.36 7.73
C MET A 59 -9.40 -10.87 8.29
N ILE A 60 -9.20 -10.72 9.59
CA ILE A 60 -7.95 -11.10 10.27
C ILE A 60 -8.25 -11.78 11.60
N ARG A 61 -7.45 -12.75 11.98
CA ARG A 61 -7.50 -13.33 13.32
C ARG A 61 -7.10 -12.26 14.35
N ALA A 62 -7.93 -12.02 15.36
CA ALA A 62 -7.66 -11.00 16.39
C ALA A 62 -6.28 -11.19 17.05
N LYS A 63 -5.90 -12.46 17.36
CA LYS A 63 -4.57 -12.77 17.90
C LYS A 63 -3.43 -12.28 16.98
N ALA A 64 -3.53 -12.50 15.67
CA ALA A 64 -2.54 -12.06 14.69
C ALA A 64 -2.49 -10.52 14.58
N PHE A 65 -3.66 -9.88 14.56
CA PHE A 65 -3.76 -8.42 14.54
C PHE A 65 -3.07 -7.78 15.74
N HIS A 66 -3.35 -8.27 16.94
CA HIS A 66 -2.75 -7.76 18.18
C HIS A 66 -1.25 -8.06 18.27
N ALA A 67 -0.82 -9.28 17.89
CA ALA A 67 0.60 -9.64 17.87
C ALA A 67 1.41 -8.79 16.88
N ALA A 68 0.78 -8.38 15.77
CA ALA A 68 1.37 -7.44 14.82
C ALA A 68 1.22 -5.96 15.23
N GLU A 69 0.69 -5.65 16.41
CA GLU A 69 0.44 -4.29 16.93
C GLU A 69 -0.57 -3.46 16.11
N GLY A 70 -1.47 -4.12 15.35
CA GLY A 70 -2.53 -3.45 14.61
C GLY A 70 -2.06 -2.53 13.49
N PHE A 71 -2.88 -1.54 13.15
CA PHE A 71 -2.53 -0.51 12.17
C PHE A 71 -1.58 0.54 12.75
N ASP A 72 -0.60 0.98 11.96
CA ASP A 72 0.27 2.10 12.32
C ASP A 72 -0.47 3.44 12.17
N ALA A 73 -0.93 4.01 13.27
CA ALA A 73 -1.64 5.29 13.28
C ALA A 73 -0.82 6.46 12.67
N SER A 74 0.51 6.36 12.62
CA SER A 74 1.36 7.40 12.03
C SER A 74 1.20 7.53 10.52
N LEU A 75 0.67 6.52 9.86
CA LEU A 75 0.35 6.53 8.43
C LEU A 75 -0.90 7.36 8.13
N PHE A 76 -1.86 7.45 9.05
CA PHE A 76 -3.13 8.15 8.97
C PHE A 76 -4.10 7.51 7.98
N ALA A 77 -3.75 7.44 6.71
CA ALA A 77 -4.53 6.82 5.63
C ALA A 77 -3.59 6.43 4.48
N HIS A 78 -3.95 5.38 3.75
CA HIS A 78 -3.19 4.73 2.66
C HIS A 78 -1.92 4.02 3.14
N MET A 79 -1.73 2.80 2.71
CA MET A 79 -0.61 1.89 3.00
C MET A 79 -0.63 1.26 4.41
N GLU A 80 -1.59 1.60 5.28
CA GLU A 80 -1.70 1.03 6.63
C GLU A 80 -2.00 -0.47 6.59
N GLU A 81 -2.87 -0.90 5.70
CA GLU A 81 -3.19 -2.31 5.48
C GLU A 81 -2.01 -3.08 4.86
N ILE A 82 -1.26 -2.42 3.98
CA ILE A 82 -0.08 -2.99 3.35
C ILE A 82 1.05 -3.16 4.38
N ASP A 83 1.26 -2.16 5.24
CA ASP A 83 2.20 -2.24 6.35
C ASP A 83 1.85 -3.40 7.30
N LEU A 84 0.58 -3.51 7.68
CA LEU A 84 0.09 -4.58 8.54
C LEU A 84 0.31 -5.96 7.90
N CYS A 85 -0.11 -6.13 6.64
CA CYS A 85 0.07 -7.38 5.91
C CYS A 85 1.55 -7.77 5.77
N TRP A 86 2.43 -6.78 5.55
CA TRP A 86 3.87 -7.04 5.46
C TRP A 86 4.45 -7.50 6.80
N ARG A 87 4.05 -6.88 7.92
CA ARG A 87 4.45 -7.31 9.28
C ARG A 87 3.95 -8.72 9.59
N LEU A 88 2.71 -9.03 9.25
CA LEU A 88 2.13 -10.37 9.40
C LEU A 88 2.91 -11.43 8.60
N ARG A 89 3.23 -11.15 7.34
CA ARG A 89 4.04 -12.06 6.51
C ARG A 89 5.43 -12.30 7.10
N ARG A 90 6.05 -11.29 7.69
CA ARG A 90 7.34 -11.42 8.39
C ARG A 90 7.25 -12.31 9.63
N GLN A 91 6.07 -12.38 10.25
CA GLN A 91 5.74 -13.26 11.37
C GLN A 91 5.27 -14.67 10.94
N GLY A 92 5.38 -14.99 9.65
CA GLY A 92 5.01 -16.31 9.12
C GLY A 92 3.52 -16.49 8.78
N TRP A 93 2.69 -15.44 8.86
CA TRP A 93 1.31 -15.50 8.43
C TRP A 93 1.17 -15.43 6.92
N HIS A 94 0.20 -16.17 6.37
CA HIS A 94 -0.18 -16.12 4.97
C HIS A 94 -1.40 -15.23 4.79
N ILE A 95 -1.44 -14.47 3.73
CA ILE A 95 -2.56 -13.61 3.34
C ILE A 95 -3.24 -14.26 2.13
N GLY A 96 -4.48 -14.67 2.31
CA GLY A 96 -5.28 -15.30 1.24
C GLY A 96 -6.25 -14.33 0.60
N TYR A 97 -6.47 -14.51 -0.69
CA TYR A 97 -7.57 -13.92 -1.43
C TYR A 97 -8.58 -15.01 -1.80
N THR A 98 -9.86 -14.69 -1.67
CA THR A 98 -10.95 -15.52 -2.15
C THR A 98 -11.99 -14.69 -2.91
N ALA A 99 -12.52 -15.20 -3.98
CA ALA A 99 -13.63 -14.61 -4.72
C ALA A 99 -15.02 -15.13 -4.29
N ALA A 100 -15.07 -16.02 -3.28
CA ALA A 100 -16.34 -16.55 -2.75
C ALA A 100 -17.28 -15.46 -2.20
N THR A 101 -16.70 -14.29 -1.86
CA THR A 101 -17.44 -13.10 -1.42
C THR A 101 -17.10 -11.91 -2.31
N THR A 102 -18.11 -11.12 -2.64
CA THR A 102 -17.96 -9.84 -3.36
C THR A 102 -18.42 -8.70 -2.48
N VAL A 103 -17.57 -7.68 -2.39
CA VAL A 103 -17.86 -6.41 -1.69
C VAL A 103 -17.97 -5.29 -2.72
N TYR A 104 -18.99 -4.46 -2.60
CA TYR A 104 -19.16 -3.26 -3.43
C TYR A 104 -18.69 -2.04 -2.63
N HIS A 105 -17.58 -1.44 -3.07
CA HIS A 105 -16.94 -0.35 -2.36
C HIS A 105 -17.25 1.01 -3.00
N VAL A 106 -17.59 2.00 -2.15
CA VAL A 106 -17.72 3.40 -2.57
C VAL A 106 -16.35 4.07 -2.44
N GLY A 107 -15.64 4.14 -3.55
CA GLY A 107 -14.33 4.78 -3.57
C GLY A 107 -14.36 6.28 -3.27
N GLY A 108 -13.25 6.82 -2.72
CA GLY A 108 -13.10 8.26 -2.49
C GLY A 108 -13.79 8.81 -1.25
N GLY A 109 -14.34 7.96 -0.38
CA GLY A 109 -15.11 8.38 0.80
C GLY A 109 -14.33 9.20 1.83
N ALA A 110 -13.07 8.86 2.10
CA ALA A 110 -12.23 9.56 3.08
C ALA A 110 -11.39 10.69 2.46
N LEU A 111 -10.88 10.48 1.25
CA LEU A 111 -10.09 11.46 0.49
C LEU A 111 -10.52 11.36 -0.98
N GLY A 112 -11.01 12.47 -1.54
CA GLY A 112 -11.47 12.54 -2.93
C GLY A 112 -10.40 12.04 -3.92
N TYR A 113 -10.87 11.42 -5.00
CA TYR A 113 -9.99 11.05 -6.11
C TYR A 113 -9.25 12.29 -6.65
N GLY A 114 -7.96 12.16 -6.97
CA GLY A 114 -7.15 13.27 -7.50
C GLY A 114 -6.75 14.34 -6.46
N SER A 115 -6.95 14.11 -5.15
CA SER A 115 -6.50 15.05 -4.14
C SER A 115 -4.96 15.07 -4.01
N PRO A 116 -4.31 16.26 -4.06
CA PRO A 116 -2.86 16.36 -3.81
C PRO A 116 -2.44 15.79 -2.45
N ARG A 117 -3.30 15.91 -1.42
CA ARG A 117 -3.07 15.29 -0.11
C ARG A 117 -2.96 13.77 -0.20
N LYS A 118 -3.76 13.13 -1.06
CA LYS A 118 -3.66 11.68 -1.33
C LYS A 118 -2.30 11.33 -1.94
N THR A 119 -1.84 12.12 -2.89
CA THR A 119 -0.49 11.97 -3.47
C THR A 119 0.59 12.05 -2.40
N TYR A 120 0.58 13.08 -1.56
CA TYR A 120 1.51 13.20 -0.44
C TYR A 120 1.52 11.96 0.46
N LEU A 121 0.33 11.48 0.88
CA LEU A 121 0.23 10.31 1.75
C LEU A 121 0.77 9.05 1.07
N ASN A 122 0.43 8.80 -0.19
CA ASN A 122 0.90 7.64 -0.93
C ASN A 122 2.42 7.61 -1.06
N PHE A 123 3.06 8.71 -1.46
CA PHE A 123 4.51 8.78 -1.61
C PHE A 123 5.22 8.70 -0.26
N ARG A 124 4.77 9.47 0.75
CA ARG A 124 5.34 9.43 2.10
C ARG A 124 5.22 8.04 2.73
N ASN A 125 4.01 7.50 2.75
CA ASN A 125 3.72 6.25 3.46
C ASN A 125 4.41 5.06 2.78
N SER A 126 4.46 5.02 1.45
CA SER A 126 5.14 3.93 0.75
C SER A 126 6.64 3.87 1.07
N LEU A 127 7.31 5.02 1.22
CA LEU A 127 8.71 5.08 1.67
C LEU A 127 8.86 4.65 3.14
N ILE A 128 7.92 5.03 4.00
CA ILE A 128 7.90 4.63 5.42
C ILE A 128 7.72 3.11 5.52
N VAL A 129 6.72 2.55 4.85
CA VAL A 129 6.41 1.12 4.86
C VAL A 129 7.58 0.30 4.30
N LEU A 130 8.16 0.74 3.18
CA LEU A 130 9.36 0.13 2.61
C LEU A 130 10.52 0.13 3.62
N THR A 131 10.78 1.26 4.27
CA THR A 131 11.86 1.40 5.24
C THR A 131 11.67 0.51 6.46
N LYS A 132 10.46 0.42 6.98
CA LYS A 132 10.13 -0.41 8.15
C LYS A 132 10.29 -1.90 7.84
N ASN A 133 9.82 -2.34 6.68
CA ASN A 133 9.56 -3.76 6.41
C ASN A 133 10.59 -4.45 5.51
N LEU A 134 11.27 -3.76 4.60
CA LEU A 134 12.20 -4.39 3.64
C LEU A 134 13.35 -5.10 4.33
N HIS A 135 13.79 -6.26 3.83
CA HIS A 135 14.96 -6.98 4.37
C HIS A 135 16.26 -6.15 4.30
N ARG A 136 17.23 -6.44 5.17
CA ARG A 136 18.37 -5.56 5.52
C ARG A 136 19.28 -5.13 4.36
N GLY A 137 19.63 -6.02 3.45
CA GLY A 137 20.78 -5.82 2.55
C GLY A 137 20.63 -4.72 1.49
N TRP A 138 19.40 -4.33 1.15
CA TRP A 138 19.14 -3.50 -0.04
C TRP A 138 18.47 -2.15 0.24
N LEU A 139 18.23 -1.82 1.51
CA LEU A 139 17.42 -0.65 1.88
C LEU A 139 17.95 0.68 1.31
N PRO A 140 19.25 1.06 1.46
CA PRO A 140 19.74 2.34 0.94
C PRO A 140 19.58 2.45 -0.56
N MET A 141 19.95 1.41 -1.30
CA MET A 141 19.83 1.37 -2.75
C MET A 141 18.37 1.42 -3.22
N ARG A 142 17.46 0.75 -2.49
CA ARG A 142 16.02 0.81 -2.79
C ARG A 142 15.45 2.19 -2.55
N ILE A 143 15.81 2.85 -1.46
CA ILE A 143 15.37 4.22 -1.18
C ILE A 143 15.89 5.19 -2.23
N LEU A 144 17.18 5.10 -2.60
CA LEU A 144 17.74 5.94 -3.65
C LEU A 144 17.01 5.76 -4.99
N ARG A 145 16.78 4.49 -5.37
CA ARG A 145 16.01 4.18 -6.58
C ARG A 145 14.56 4.69 -6.50
N ARG A 146 13.93 4.60 -5.31
CA ARG A 146 12.57 5.12 -5.11
C ARG A 146 12.53 6.63 -5.27
N PHE A 147 13.47 7.38 -4.70
CA PHE A 147 13.54 8.82 -4.92
C PHE A 147 13.62 9.16 -6.41
N PHE A 148 14.50 8.50 -7.14
CA PHE A 148 14.60 8.71 -8.58
C PHE A 148 13.27 8.43 -9.32
N LEU A 149 12.61 7.31 -9.03
CA LEU A 149 11.34 6.96 -9.67
C LEU A 149 10.19 7.90 -9.25
N ASP A 150 10.16 8.30 -7.99
CA ASP A 150 9.18 9.25 -7.47
C ASP A 150 9.38 10.65 -8.08
N ASP A 151 10.64 11.07 -8.33
CA ASP A 151 10.95 12.31 -9.03
C ASP A 151 10.56 12.25 -10.51
N CYS A 152 10.69 11.09 -11.17
CA CYS A 152 10.13 10.87 -12.52
C CYS A 152 8.60 11.03 -12.52
N ALA A 153 7.91 10.53 -11.49
CA ALA A 153 6.47 10.73 -11.35
C ALA A 153 6.11 12.21 -11.11
N ALA A 154 6.90 12.91 -10.30
CA ALA A 154 6.73 14.34 -10.08
C ALA A 154 6.91 15.16 -11.38
N LEU A 155 7.91 14.81 -12.19
CA LEU A 155 8.11 15.43 -13.52
C LEU A 155 6.91 15.16 -14.43
N LYS A 156 6.38 13.94 -14.45
CA LYS A 156 5.15 13.62 -15.19
C LYS A 156 3.99 14.53 -14.75
N PHE A 157 3.77 14.70 -13.44
CA PHE A 157 2.74 15.62 -12.94
C PHE A 157 2.95 17.06 -13.41
N LEU A 158 4.19 17.55 -13.47
CA LEU A 158 4.48 18.89 -13.98
C LEU A 158 4.14 19.03 -15.46
N VAL A 159 4.53 18.05 -16.28
CA VAL A 159 4.23 18.05 -17.73
C VAL A 159 2.73 18.00 -18.00
N GLU A 160 1.96 17.29 -17.16
CA GLU A 160 0.50 17.20 -17.24
C GLU A 160 -0.22 18.41 -16.62
N GLY A 161 0.52 19.43 -16.13
CA GLY A 161 -0.08 20.64 -15.54
C GLY A 161 -0.52 20.47 -14.08
N HIS A 162 -0.18 19.37 -13.43
CA HIS A 162 -0.54 19.05 -12.04
C HIS A 162 0.54 19.45 -11.04
N ALA A 163 0.98 20.72 -11.04
CA ALA A 163 2.08 21.22 -10.21
C ALA A 163 1.88 20.98 -8.70
N SER A 164 0.63 21.02 -8.21
CA SER A 164 0.31 20.71 -6.81
C SER A 164 0.68 19.27 -6.41
N HIS A 165 0.49 18.30 -7.30
CA HIS A 165 0.88 16.91 -7.05
C HIS A 165 2.40 16.75 -7.02
N ALA A 166 3.12 17.39 -7.95
CA ALA A 166 4.59 17.41 -7.95
C ALA A 166 5.15 18.01 -6.66
N TRP A 167 4.58 19.11 -6.18
CA TRP A 167 4.93 19.72 -4.89
C TRP A 167 4.75 18.73 -3.72
N GLU A 168 3.66 17.97 -3.70
CA GLU A 168 3.36 16.99 -2.65
C GLU A 168 4.35 15.81 -2.66
N VAL A 169 4.90 15.42 -3.80
CA VAL A 169 5.98 14.41 -3.87
C VAL A 169 7.22 14.95 -3.13
N GLY A 170 7.68 16.17 -3.45
CA GLY A 170 8.83 16.79 -2.78
C GLY A 170 8.58 16.99 -1.27
N ARG A 171 7.35 17.33 -0.88
CA ARG A 171 6.96 17.44 0.54
C ARG A 171 7.00 16.08 1.24
N ALA A 172 6.58 15.01 0.57
CA ALA A 172 6.65 13.64 1.07
C ALA A 172 8.09 13.20 1.32
N HIS A 173 9.00 13.47 0.37
CA HIS A 173 10.43 13.18 0.52
C HIS A 173 11.06 13.93 1.71
N ARG A 174 10.81 15.23 1.85
CA ARG A 174 11.32 16.01 3.00
C ARG A 174 10.83 15.45 4.33
N HIS A 175 9.54 15.14 4.42
CA HIS A 175 8.97 14.56 5.63
C HIS A 175 9.58 13.19 5.95
N PHE A 176 9.72 12.33 4.94
CA PHE A 176 10.37 11.02 5.09
C PHE A 176 11.79 11.14 5.61
N VAL A 177 12.62 12.02 5.01
CA VAL A 177 14.01 12.25 5.42
C VAL A 177 14.07 12.74 6.88
N GLY A 178 13.22 13.68 7.26
CA GLY A 178 13.15 14.16 8.64
C GLY A 178 12.78 13.09 9.66
N ARG A 179 12.00 12.08 9.26
CA ARG A 179 11.61 10.95 10.11
C ARG A 179 12.58 9.77 10.08
N LEU A 180 13.53 9.74 9.17
CA LEU A 180 14.38 8.56 8.91
C LEU A 180 15.07 8.01 10.16
N PRO A 181 15.67 8.82 11.07
CA PRO A 181 16.29 8.28 12.29
C PRO A 181 15.31 7.55 13.20
N GLY A 182 14.07 8.06 13.32
CA GLY A 182 12.99 7.41 14.06
C GLY A 182 12.55 6.10 13.41
N LEU A 183 12.37 6.11 12.08
CA LEU A 183 11.98 4.93 11.30
C LEU A 183 13.02 3.80 11.38
N LEU A 184 14.30 4.13 11.39
CA LEU A 184 15.36 3.12 11.54
C LEU A 184 15.35 2.48 12.96
N ARG A 185 15.01 3.25 14.00
CA ARG A 185 14.81 2.71 15.36
C ARG A 185 13.58 1.80 15.41
N GLU A 186 12.46 2.26 14.85
CA GLU A 186 11.23 1.47 14.77
C GLU A 186 11.44 0.18 13.96
N ARG A 187 12.13 0.25 12.83
CA ARG A 187 12.54 -0.91 12.05
C ARG A 187 13.31 -1.93 12.89
N LYS A 188 14.25 -1.47 13.74
CA LYS A 188 15.01 -2.35 14.63
C LYS A 188 14.07 -3.03 15.65
N ARG A 189 13.16 -2.27 16.26
CA ARG A 189 12.14 -2.78 17.19
C ARG A 189 11.23 -3.82 16.55
N LEU A 190 10.66 -3.54 15.38
CA LEU A 190 9.76 -4.46 14.67
C LEU A 190 10.44 -5.80 14.34
N ARG A 191 11.76 -5.79 14.08
CA ARG A 191 12.52 -7.01 13.81
C ARG A 191 12.71 -7.91 15.02
N THR A 192 12.63 -7.40 16.23
CA THR A 192 12.65 -8.25 17.43
C THR A 192 11.34 -9.00 17.60
N LEU A 193 10.24 -8.49 17.04
CA LEU A 193 8.94 -9.17 17.05
C LEU A 193 8.89 -10.37 16.09
N ASP A 194 9.66 -10.34 14.98
CA ASP A 194 9.70 -11.43 14.01
C ASP A 194 10.27 -12.74 14.58
N HIS A 195 11.06 -12.67 15.62
CA HIS A 195 11.74 -13.83 16.23
C HIS A 195 11.01 -14.39 17.45
N ASN A 196 9.91 -13.77 17.87
CA ASN A 196 9.16 -14.16 19.07
C ASN A 196 7.82 -14.85 18.75
N THR A 197 7.59 -15.20 17.50
CA THR A 197 6.39 -15.92 17.01
C THR A 197 6.79 -17.27 16.42
#